data_b0e2accdb974d3e412155935e3e096e7
#
_entry.id   b0e2accdb974d3e412155935e3e096e7
#
_cell.length_a   1.000
_cell.length_b   1.000
_cell.length_c   1.000
_cell.angle_alpha   90.00
_cell.angle_beta   90.00
_cell.angle_gamma   90.00
#
_symmetry.space_group_name_H-M   'P 1'
#
loop_
_entity.id
_entity.type
_entity.pdbx_description
1 polymer ?
#
loop_
_entity_poly.entity_id
_entity_poly.type
_entity_poly.pdbx_seq_one_letter_code
_entity_poly.pdbx_strand_id
1 'polypeptide(L)'
;MKSNRIILIDDDEEDCELFITACAELNIPNEVLVFNESKKAFDYLLSMTTQPFFIICDVNMPVIDGLELRKKINENNELRPRAIPFLFWSTSGSGNLINKAYALNIQGFFIKPSTMKGIKEIITAVTLYWDCSYHPIR
;
A
#
# COMPACT_ATOMS: atom_id res chain seq x y z
N MET A 1 -5.00 11.47 -11.24
CA MET A 1 -4.70 10.58 -10.11
C MET A 1 -5.91 10.27 -9.23
N LYS A 2 -6.88 11.17 -9.16
CA LYS A 2 -8.06 10.97 -8.31
C LYS A 2 -8.91 9.74 -8.67
N SER A 3 -8.84 9.26 -9.90
CA SER A 3 -9.57 8.06 -10.33
C SER A 3 -8.74 6.79 -10.26
N ASN A 4 -7.45 6.90 -9.94
CA ASN A 4 -6.58 5.73 -9.88
C ASN A 4 -6.85 4.94 -8.60
N ARG A 5 -6.70 3.62 -8.69
CA ARG A 5 -7.02 2.73 -7.57
C ARG A 5 -5.99 2.80 -6.47
N ILE A 6 -6.48 2.69 -5.23
CA ILE A 6 -5.66 2.40 -4.07
C ILE A 6 -5.56 0.88 -3.97
N ILE A 7 -4.35 0.36 -3.86
CA ILE A 7 -4.14 -1.08 -3.70
C ILE A 7 -3.82 -1.35 -2.24
N LEU A 8 -4.67 -2.16 -1.61
CA LEU A 8 -4.48 -2.63 -0.24
C LEU A 8 -4.11 -4.11 -0.27
N ILE A 9 -2.96 -4.44 0.30
CA ILE A 9 -2.48 -5.82 0.37
C ILE A 9 -2.40 -6.22 1.84
N ASP A 10 -3.33 -7.04 2.29
CA ASP A 10 -3.46 -7.43 3.70
C ASP A 10 -4.28 -8.71 3.78
N ASP A 11 -3.81 -9.69 4.52
CA ASP A 11 -4.50 -10.97 4.69
C ASP A 11 -5.54 -10.95 5.83
N ASP A 12 -5.58 -9.88 6.62
CA ASP A 12 -6.56 -9.71 7.69
C ASP A 12 -7.84 -9.06 7.14
N GLU A 13 -8.91 -9.84 7.05
CA GLU A 13 -10.18 -9.36 6.49
C GLU A 13 -10.77 -8.20 7.28
N GLU A 14 -10.66 -8.23 8.61
CA GLU A 14 -11.20 -7.18 9.46
C GLU A 14 -10.47 -5.86 9.22
N ASP A 15 -9.14 -5.90 9.12
CA ASP A 15 -8.35 -4.70 8.82
C ASP A 15 -8.70 -4.14 7.44
N CYS A 16 -8.92 -5.01 6.46
CA CYS A 16 -9.35 -4.59 5.13
C CYS A 16 -10.71 -3.90 5.15
N GLU A 17 -11.68 -4.45 5.89
CA GLU A 17 -13.01 -3.86 6.02
C GLU A 17 -12.95 -2.49 6.70
N LEU A 18 -12.14 -2.36 7.75
CA LEU A 18 -11.94 -1.09 8.44
C LEU A 18 -11.35 -0.03 7.51
N PHE A 19 -10.38 -0.42 6.70
CA PHE A 19 -9.76 0.48 5.73
C PHE A 19 -10.78 0.95 4.68
N ILE A 20 -11.55 0.04 4.11
CA ILE A 20 -12.58 0.36 3.12
C ILE A 20 -13.65 1.27 3.73
N THR A 21 -14.10 0.96 4.94
CA THR A 21 -15.08 1.77 5.65
C THR A 21 -14.55 3.18 5.88
N ALA A 22 -13.30 3.30 6.30
CA ALA A 22 -12.68 4.61 6.53
C ALA A 22 -12.63 5.44 5.23
N CYS A 23 -12.23 4.82 4.13
CA CYS A 23 -12.22 5.49 2.83
C CYS A 23 -13.60 5.98 2.42
N ALA A 24 -14.64 5.16 2.63
CA ALA A 24 -16.02 5.53 2.30
C ALA A 24 -16.49 6.70 3.15
N GLU A 25 -16.21 6.67 4.45
CA GLU A 25 -16.62 7.73 5.38
C GLU A 25 -15.87 9.05 5.13
N LEU A 26 -14.67 8.97 4.60
CA LEU A 26 -13.88 10.14 4.22
C LEU A 26 -14.21 10.65 2.81
N ASN A 27 -15.13 9.99 2.11
CA ASN A 27 -15.49 10.31 0.72
C ASN A 27 -14.27 10.30 -0.21
N ILE A 28 -13.36 9.35 0.00
CA ILE A 28 -12.23 9.17 -0.91
C ILE A 28 -12.76 8.65 -2.24
N PRO A 29 -12.51 9.34 -3.36
CA PRO A 29 -13.10 8.95 -4.65
C PRO A 29 -12.42 7.74 -5.28
N ASN A 30 -11.23 7.39 -4.83
CA ASN A 30 -10.46 6.29 -5.39
C ASN A 30 -11.03 4.94 -4.98
N GLU A 31 -11.21 4.04 -5.95
CA GLU A 31 -11.60 2.67 -5.66
C GLU A 31 -10.47 1.96 -4.91
N VAL A 32 -10.82 1.19 -3.88
CA VAL A 32 -9.85 0.36 -3.15
C VAL A 32 -9.92 -1.05 -3.70
N LEU A 33 -8.79 -1.55 -4.19
CA LEU A 33 -8.66 -2.92 -4.66
C LEU A 33 -7.85 -3.71 -3.64
N VAL A 34 -8.46 -4.77 -3.10
CA VAL A 34 -7.86 -5.55 -2.01
C VAL A 34 -7.28 -6.84 -2.53
N PHE A 35 -6.06 -7.15 -2.11
CA PHE A 35 -5.44 -8.46 -2.30
C PHE A 35 -5.06 -9.03 -0.94
N ASN A 36 -5.48 -10.26 -0.67
CA ASN A 36 -5.14 -10.95 0.57
C ASN A 36 -3.92 -11.87 0.44
N GLU A 37 -3.29 -11.88 -0.73
CA GLU A 37 -2.07 -12.65 -0.99
C GLU A 37 -1.12 -11.82 -1.86
N SER A 38 0.16 -11.83 -1.49
CA SER A 38 1.19 -11.08 -2.20
C SER A 38 1.34 -11.53 -3.66
N LYS A 39 1.22 -12.83 -3.92
CA LYS A 39 1.35 -13.34 -5.28
C LYS A 39 0.28 -12.79 -6.21
N LYS A 40 -0.95 -12.74 -5.74
CA LYS A 40 -2.07 -12.19 -6.53
C LYS A 40 -1.88 -10.70 -6.80
N ALA A 41 -1.40 -9.97 -5.82
CA ALA A 41 -1.09 -8.56 -5.97
C ALA A 41 0.01 -8.36 -7.01
N PHE A 42 1.07 -9.13 -6.94
CA PHE A 42 2.18 -9.03 -7.88
C PHE A 42 1.72 -9.32 -9.32
N ASP A 43 0.95 -10.40 -9.50
CA ASP A 43 0.42 -10.76 -10.82
C ASP A 43 -0.47 -9.65 -11.39
N TYR A 44 -1.30 -9.04 -10.55
CA TYR A 44 -2.12 -7.91 -10.96
C TYR A 44 -1.26 -6.73 -11.42
N LEU A 45 -0.23 -6.39 -10.65
CA LEU A 45 0.66 -5.26 -10.99
C LEU A 45 1.33 -5.48 -12.35
N LEU A 46 1.71 -6.72 -12.67
CA LEU A 46 2.31 -7.04 -13.97
C LEU A 46 1.33 -6.88 -15.13
N SER A 47 0.05 -7.11 -14.90
CA SER A 47 -0.97 -7.08 -15.96
C SER A 47 -1.73 -5.76 -16.09
N MET A 48 -1.63 -4.88 -15.09
CA MET A 48 -2.39 -3.63 -15.09
C MET A 48 -1.89 -2.66 -16.15
N THR A 49 -2.81 -1.86 -16.66
CA THR A 49 -2.50 -0.82 -17.66
C THR A 49 -2.52 0.59 -17.05
N THR A 50 -3.23 0.77 -15.95
CA THR A 50 -3.38 2.06 -15.28
C THR A 50 -2.53 2.10 -14.02
N GLN A 51 -1.74 3.18 -13.85
CA GLN A 51 -0.89 3.36 -12.67
C GLN A 51 -1.76 3.45 -11.41
N PRO A 52 -1.48 2.64 -10.36
CA PRO A 52 -2.15 2.80 -9.08
C PRO A 52 -1.86 4.16 -8.44
N PHE A 53 -2.79 4.61 -7.60
CA PHE A 53 -2.56 5.82 -6.82
C PHE A 53 -1.45 5.60 -5.81
N PHE A 54 -1.58 4.55 -5.00
CA PHE A 54 -0.51 4.04 -4.13
C PHE A 54 -0.84 2.62 -3.70
N ILE A 55 0.18 1.95 -3.16
CA ILE A 55 0.04 0.61 -2.55
C ILE A 55 0.26 0.77 -1.05
N ILE A 56 -0.62 0.20 -0.23
CA ILE A 56 -0.40 0.04 1.20
C ILE A 56 -0.45 -1.45 1.53
N CYS A 57 0.60 -1.96 2.17
CA CYS A 57 0.84 -3.39 2.29
C CYS A 57 1.17 -3.77 3.73
N ASP A 58 0.55 -4.84 4.23
CA ASP A 58 0.94 -5.45 5.49
C ASP A 58 2.31 -6.11 5.33
N VAL A 59 3.10 -6.08 6.39
CA VAL A 59 4.40 -6.74 6.39
C VAL A 59 4.26 -8.24 6.62
N ASN A 60 3.44 -8.63 7.60
CA ASN A 60 3.34 -10.02 8.04
C ASN A 60 2.20 -10.74 7.32
N MET A 61 2.55 -11.47 6.27
CA MET A 61 1.61 -12.29 5.51
C MET A 61 2.23 -13.67 5.26
N PRO A 62 1.40 -14.75 5.19
CA PRO A 62 1.92 -16.08 4.93
C PRO A 62 2.47 -16.22 3.52
N VAL A 63 3.34 -17.19 3.32
CA VAL A 63 4.00 -17.59 2.07
C VAL A 63 4.99 -16.53 1.59
N ILE A 64 4.50 -15.40 1.06
CA ILE A 64 5.35 -14.26 0.64
C ILE A 64 4.92 -13.08 1.50
N ASP A 65 5.81 -12.63 2.40
CA ASP A 65 5.51 -11.47 3.24
C ASP A 65 5.67 -10.16 2.46
N GLY A 66 5.34 -9.05 3.12
CA GLY A 66 5.39 -7.74 2.47
C GLY A 66 6.79 -7.31 2.06
N LEU A 67 7.81 -7.66 2.85
CA LEU A 67 9.21 -7.33 2.51
C LEU A 67 9.63 -8.07 1.24
N GLU A 68 9.29 -9.35 1.14
CA GLU A 68 9.60 -10.15 -0.05
C GLU A 68 8.87 -9.63 -1.28
N LEU A 69 7.61 -9.24 -1.13
CA LEU A 69 6.85 -8.65 -2.22
C LEU A 69 7.51 -7.37 -2.72
N ARG A 70 7.87 -6.47 -1.81
CA ARG A 70 8.52 -5.21 -2.20
C ARG A 70 9.84 -5.47 -2.92
N LYS A 71 10.62 -6.44 -2.43
CA LYS A 71 11.87 -6.84 -3.09
C LYS A 71 11.61 -7.32 -4.51
N LYS A 72 10.59 -8.15 -4.72
CA LYS A 72 10.22 -8.64 -6.05
C LYS A 72 9.84 -7.50 -7.00
N ILE A 73 9.11 -6.51 -6.49
CA ILE A 73 8.73 -5.34 -7.27
C ILE A 73 9.99 -4.56 -7.68
N ASN A 74 10.92 -4.35 -6.75
CA ASN A 74 12.16 -3.62 -7.03
C ASN A 74 13.05 -4.33 -8.05
N GLU A 75 13.03 -5.66 -8.07
CA GLU A 75 13.83 -6.47 -8.98
C GLU A 75 13.17 -6.65 -10.36
N ASN A 76 11.91 -6.28 -10.50
CA ASN A 76 11.19 -6.43 -11.76
C ASN A 76 11.43 -5.23 -12.67
N ASN A 77 11.95 -5.49 -13.88
CA ASN A 77 12.32 -4.44 -14.82
C ASN A 77 11.15 -3.63 -15.38
N GLU A 78 9.93 -4.17 -15.31
CA GLU A 78 8.73 -3.46 -15.76
C GLU A 78 8.09 -2.64 -14.64
N LEU A 79 8.13 -3.15 -13.41
CA LEU A 79 7.48 -2.51 -12.26
C LEU A 79 8.36 -1.43 -11.61
N ARG A 80 9.66 -1.68 -11.51
CA ARG A 80 10.57 -0.72 -10.86
C ARG A 80 10.48 0.68 -11.48
N PRO A 81 10.53 0.84 -12.80
CA PRO A 81 10.50 2.18 -13.40
C PRO A 81 9.18 2.92 -13.20
N ARG A 82 8.11 2.22 -12.88
CA ARG A 82 6.81 2.86 -12.63
C ARG A 82 6.81 3.70 -11.37
N ALA A 83 7.72 3.41 -10.43
CA ALA A 83 7.85 4.14 -9.18
C ALA A 83 6.52 4.32 -8.45
N ILE A 84 5.73 3.25 -8.37
CA ILE A 84 4.45 3.27 -7.67
C ILE A 84 4.72 3.53 -6.19
N PRO A 85 4.07 4.52 -5.57
CA PRO A 85 4.23 4.74 -4.13
C PRO A 85 3.87 3.48 -3.36
N PHE A 86 4.78 3.04 -2.49
CA PHE A 86 4.63 1.80 -1.73
C PHE A 86 4.85 2.09 -0.26
N LEU A 87 3.84 1.79 0.55
CA LEU A 87 3.84 2.05 1.98
C LEU A 87 3.54 0.76 2.72
N PHE A 88 4.17 0.57 3.87
CA PHE A 88 3.80 -0.52 4.76
C PHE A 88 2.91 -0.01 5.89
N TRP A 89 2.01 -0.87 6.35
CA TRP A 89 1.38 -0.70 7.64
C TRP A 89 1.40 -2.06 8.36
N SER A 90 1.65 -2.04 9.65
CA SER A 90 1.89 -3.27 10.42
C SER A 90 1.42 -3.09 11.85
N THR A 91 1.00 -4.19 12.48
CA THR A 91 0.63 -4.16 13.91
C THR A 91 1.86 -3.96 14.80
N SER A 92 3.06 -4.23 14.31
CA SER A 92 4.29 -4.04 15.06
C SER A 92 5.37 -3.40 14.20
N GLY A 93 6.25 -2.62 14.84
CA GLY A 93 7.32 -1.94 14.13
C GLY A 93 8.54 -1.80 15.02
N SER A 94 9.36 -2.89 15.14
CA SER A 94 10.66 -2.75 15.74
C SER A 94 11.56 -1.87 14.88
N GLY A 95 12.56 -1.22 15.48
CA GLY A 95 13.51 -0.42 14.72
C GLY A 95 14.21 -1.22 13.63
N ASN A 96 14.53 -2.47 13.92
CA ASN A 96 15.15 -3.37 12.95
C ASN A 96 14.25 -3.65 11.74
N LEU A 97 12.97 -3.92 11.98
CA LEU A 97 12.00 -4.15 10.89
C LEU A 97 11.82 -2.89 10.06
N ILE A 98 11.68 -1.74 10.70
CA ILE A 98 11.52 -0.46 10.01
C ILE A 98 12.73 -0.17 9.13
N ASN A 99 13.93 -0.38 9.64
CA ASN A 99 15.15 -0.18 8.87
C ASN A 99 15.25 -1.13 7.66
N LYS A 100 14.87 -2.38 7.84
CA LYS A 100 14.82 -3.34 6.73
C LYS A 100 13.83 -2.90 5.66
N ALA A 101 12.68 -2.38 6.07
CA ALA A 101 11.66 -1.91 5.15
C ALA A 101 12.17 -0.71 4.33
N TYR A 102 12.75 0.29 4.99
CA TYR A 102 13.27 1.46 4.27
C TYR A 102 14.46 1.14 3.38
N ALA A 103 15.24 0.10 3.70
CA ALA A 103 16.29 -0.38 2.80
C ALA A 103 15.74 -0.87 1.46
N LEU A 104 14.45 -1.18 1.39
CA LEU A 104 13.75 -1.55 0.15
C LEU A 104 13.13 -0.35 -0.58
N ASN A 105 13.50 0.86 -0.19
CA ASN A 105 13.08 2.10 -0.84
C ASN A 105 11.57 2.32 -0.82
N ILE A 106 10.94 2.04 0.32
CA ILE A 106 9.52 2.35 0.52
C ILE A 106 9.34 3.84 0.84
N GLN A 107 8.13 4.34 0.67
CA GLN A 107 7.80 5.75 0.89
C GLN A 107 7.23 6.03 2.27
N GLY A 108 6.88 5.01 3.04
CA GLY A 108 6.42 5.21 4.40
C GLY A 108 6.15 3.90 5.12
N PHE A 109 6.18 3.95 6.46
CA PHE A 109 5.89 2.82 7.33
C PHE A 109 4.99 3.30 8.46
N PHE A 110 3.81 2.71 8.56
CA PHE A 110 2.81 3.08 9.57
C PHE A 110 2.51 1.91 10.50
N ILE A 111 2.33 2.21 11.78
CA ILE A 111 1.79 1.22 12.72
C ILE A 111 0.27 1.25 12.58
N LYS A 112 -0.35 0.06 12.42
CA LYS A 112 -1.80 -0.03 12.29
C LYS A 112 -2.47 0.56 13.53
N PRO A 113 -3.30 1.60 13.37
CA PRO A 113 -4.01 2.16 14.52
C PRO A 113 -5.06 1.21 15.06
N SER A 114 -5.35 1.31 16.34
CA SER A 114 -6.39 0.53 17.01
C SER A 114 -7.77 1.19 16.93
N THR A 115 -7.86 2.39 16.36
CA THR A 115 -9.11 3.14 16.28
C THR A 115 -9.42 3.55 14.85
N MET A 116 -10.70 3.71 14.55
CA MET A 116 -11.14 4.22 13.25
C MET A 116 -10.60 5.64 13.00
N LYS A 117 -10.54 6.46 14.04
CA LYS A 117 -9.96 7.81 13.94
C LYS A 117 -8.52 7.77 13.45
N GLY A 118 -7.71 6.88 14.03
CA GLY A 118 -6.31 6.71 13.65
C GLY A 118 -6.16 6.23 12.20
N ILE A 119 -7.00 5.29 11.78
CA ILE A 119 -7.00 4.81 10.40
C ILE A 119 -7.33 5.96 9.43
N LYS A 120 -8.35 6.74 9.75
CA LYS A 120 -8.74 7.90 8.94
C LYS A 120 -7.64 8.95 8.85
N GLU A 121 -6.89 9.18 9.94
CA GLU A 121 -5.77 10.11 9.94
C GLU A 121 -4.68 9.69 8.96
N ILE A 122 -4.33 8.40 8.95
CA ILE A 122 -3.34 7.88 8.01
C ILE A 122 -3.83 8.01 6.57
N ILE A 123 -5.05 7.58 6.29
CA ILE A 123 -5.61 7.65 4.94
C ILE A 123 -5.65 9.10 4.45
N THR A 124 -6.08 10.01 5.30
CA THR A 124 -6.14 11.45 4.96
C THR A 124 -4.75 11.98 4.62
N ALA A 125 -3.75 11.68 5.46
CA ALA A 125 -2.38 12.16 5.23
C ALA A 125 -1.80 11.61 3.93
N VAL A 126 -1.96 10.31 3.68
CA VAL A 126 -1.41 9.64 2.51
C VAL A 126 -2.08 10.11 1.22
N THR A 127 -3.41 10.18 1.23
CA THR A 127 -4.16 10.62 0.03
C THR A 127 -3.87 12.08 -0.29
N LEU A 128 -3.78 12.93 0.73
CA LEU A 128 -3.44 14.35 0.52
C LEU A 128 -2.03 14.49 -0.04
N TYR A 129 -1.06 13.78 0.51
CA TYR A 129 0.32 13.83 0.02
C TYR A 129 0.41 13.46 -1.45
N TRP A 130 -0.20 12.34 -1.83
CA TRP A 130 -0.10 11.84 -3.21
C TRP A 130 -1.01 12.58 -4.19
N ASP A 131 -2.07 13.24 -3.71
CA ASP A 131 -2.85 14.16 -4.53
C ASP A 131 -2.04 15.41 -4.89
N CYS A 132 -1.21 15.89 -3.96
CA CYS A 132 -0.38 17.07 -4.17
C CYS A 132 0.90 16.75 -4.94
N SER A 133 1.39 15.52 -4.89
CA SER A 133 2.63 15.10 -5.50
C SER A 133 2.40 14.60 -6.94
N TYR A 134 3.35 14.89 -7.81
CA TYR A 134 3.30 14.36 -9.17
C TYR A 134 3.81 12.93 -9.18
N HIS A 135 3.12 12.07 -9.91
CA HIS A 135 3.55 10.71 -10.21
C HIS A 135 4.35 10.69 -11.50
N PRO A 136 5.13 9.64 -11.76
CA PRO A 136 5.80 9.50 -13.05
C PRO A 136 4.80 9.55 -14.20
N ILE A 137 5.17 10.25 -15.25
CA ILE A 137 4.34 10.39 -16.44
C ILE A 137 4.64 9.25 -17.39
N ARG A 138 3.57 8.60 -17.85
CA ARG A 138 3.69 7.43 -18.71
C ARG A 138 2.91 7.58 -19.98
#